data_4c2a59d04b1b25469eb24be3123c403e
#
_entry.id   4c2a59d04b1b25469eb24be3123c403e
#
_cell.length_a   1.000
_cell.length_b   1.000
_cell.length_c   1.000
_cell.angle_alpha   90.00
_cell.angle_beta   90.00
_cell.angle_gamma   90.00
#
_symmetry.space_group_name_H-M   'P 1'
#
loop_
_entity.id
_entity.type
_entity.pdbx_description
1 polymer ?
#
loop_
_entity_poly.entity_id
_entity_poly.type
_entity_poly.pdbx_seq_one_letter_code
_entity_poly.pdbx_strand_id
1 'polypeptide(L)'
;MKKIAILFVVFFCSVSLWAQTIDDDATWKLKTDTVRALKHYKADDNWFIGIQAGANHSLSENSRFGSFGAMTRPSIALSVGKYFSPAIGARVQLAYLKQMSRANSEVIEAFPEVYGKGNYGFNMFNGYLDGLFNLHNIFAQYDEDIRFNVVGILGMGFNSSFGFDDKVKEWDKSPSEEFAPYQISTDNKTFFSLRAGLQFNYMLSNALDINLEATFNATDDAFNGTRYDRKWDSYANVMLG
;
A
#
# COMPACT_ATOMS: atom_id res chain seq x y z
N MET A 1 11.48 11.67 14.68
CA MET A 1 11.75 11.55 13.25
C MET A 1 13.21 11.20 12.93
N LYS A 2 14.23 11.89 13.47
CA LYS A 2 15.66 11.55 13.21
C LYS A 2 16.07 10.11 13.58
N LYS A 3 15.50 9.52 14.64
CA LYS A 3 15.82 8.15 15.10
C LYS A 3 15.27 7.04 14.19
N ILE A 4 14.15 7.27 13.50
CA ILE A 4 13.55 6.30 12.56
C ILE A 4 14.33 6.27 11.24
N ALA A 5 14.78 7.44 10.76
CA ALA A 5 15.62 7.53 9.56
C ALA A 5 16.97 6.82 9.75
N ILE A 6 17.56 6.91 10.95
CA ILE A 6 18.82 6.21 11.29
C ILE A 6 18.60 4.69 11.31
N LEU A 7 17.45 4.21 11.81
CA LEU A 7 17.13 2.78 11.83
C LEU A 7 16.99 2.20 10.42
N PHE A 8 16.37 2.96 9.48
CA PHE A 8 16.26 2.57 8.08
C PHE A 8 17.61 2.53 7.37
N VAL A 9 18.49 3.52 7.62
CA VAL A 9 19.85 3.55 7.04
C VAL A 9 20.69 2.40 7.58
N VAL A 10 20.61 2.10 8.89
CA VAL A 10 21.34 0.99 9.52
C VAL A 10 20.81 -0.35 9.00
N PHE A 11 19.51 -0.52 8.77
CA PHE A 11 18.94 -1.74 8.21
C PHE A 11 19.38 -1.95 6.75
N PHE A 12 19.40 -0.91 5.91
CA PHE A 12 19.92 -1.01 4.54
C PHE A 12 21.42 -1.26 4.48
N CYS A 13 22.22 -0.65 5.38
CA CYS A 13 23.66 -0.90 5.46
C CYS A 13 23.98 -2.31 5.98
N SER A 14 23.17 -2.89 6.88
CA SER A 14 23.40 -4.24 7.38
C SER A 14 23.09 -5.33 6.34
N VAL A 15 22.10 -5.11 5.46
CA VAL A 15 21.79 -6.03 4.36
C VAL A 15 22.92 -6.05 3.32
N SER A 16 23.58 -4.91 3.07
CA SER A 16 24.71 -4.85 2.14
C SER A 16 26.01 -5.46 2.70
N LEU A 17 26.18 -5.49 4.03
CA LEU A 17 27.34 -6.13 4.67
C LEU A 17 27.24 -7.67 4.71
N TRP A 18 26.03 -8.23 4.74
CA TRP A 18 25.84 -9.70 4.68
C TRP A 18 26.11 -10.29 3.29
N ALA A 19 26.06 -9.48 2.24
CA ALA A 19 26.38 -9.90 0.88
C ALA A 19 27.89 -10.05 0.61
N GLN A 20 28.76 -9.66 1.55
CA GLN A 20 30.23 -9.66 1.35
C GLN A 20 31.02 -10.75 2.09
N THR A 21 30.36 -11.58 2.93
CA THR A 21 31.04 -12.69 3.59
C THR A 21 30.67 -14.03 2.96
N ILE A 22 31.15 -14.28 1.76
CA ILE A 22 31.13 -15.62 1.15
C ILE A 22 32.56 -16.14 1.21
N ASP A 23 32.72 -17.27 1.90
CA ASP A 23 33.97 -18.00 2.03
C ASP A 23 34.58 -18.34 0.67
N ASP A 24 35.87 -18.07 0.49
CA ASP A 24 36.60 -18.26 -0.77
C ASP A 24 36.69 -19.73 -1.24
N ASP A 25 36.40 -20.70 -0.37
CA ASP A 25 36.46 -22.12 -0.70
C ASP A 25 35.25 -22.70 -1.43
N ALA A 26 34.11 -21.95 -1.46
CA ALA A 26 32.91 -22.34 -2.19
C ALA A 26 32.85 -21.82 -3.66
N THR A 27 33.89 -21.10 -4.08
CA THR A 27 33.88 -20.29 -5.32
C THR A 27 33.84 -21.09 -6.63
N TRP A 28 34.20 -22.37 -6.62
CA TRP A 28 34.25 -23.15 -7.86
C TRP A 28 32.86 -23.66 -8.33
N LYS A 29 31.93 -23.94 -7.41
CA LYS A 29 30.55 -24.32 -7.77
C LYS A 29 29.67 -23.10 -8.08
N LEU A 30 29.89 -22.02 -7.36
CA LEU A 30 29.17 -20.75 -7.57
C LEU A 30 29.52 -20.05 -8.89
N LYS A 31 30.72 -20.29 -9.43
CA LYS A 31 31.20 -19.60 -10.65
C LYS A 31 30.40 -19.91 -11.91
N THR A 32 29.79 -21.09 -12.01
CA THR A 32 28.99 -21.47 -13.18
C THR A 32 27.56 -20.91 -13.11
N ASP A 33 26.98 -20.86 -11.91
CA ASP A 33 25.60 -20.42 -11.74
C ASP A 33 25.51 -18.88 -11.57
N THR A 34 26.51 -18.26 -10.91
CA THR A 34 26.58 -16.78 -10.78
C THR A 34 26.82 -16.09 -12.12
N VAL A 35 27.56 -16.72 -13.03
CA VAL A 35 27.77 -16.17 -14.38
C VAL A 35 26.50 -16.22 -15.21
N ARG A 36 25.63 -17.19 -15.04
CA ARG A 36 24.31 -17.23 -15.69
C ARG A 36 23.37 -16.19 -15.08
N ALA A 37 23.26 -16.10 -13.77
CA ALA A 37 22.45 -15.13 -13.05
C ALA A 37 22.84 -13.67 -13.39
N LEU A 38 24.13 -13.36 -13.44
CA LEU A 38 24.65 -12.03 -13.80
C LEU A 38 24.42 -11.69 -15.29
N LYS A 39 24.27 -12.68 -16.16
CA LYS A 39 24.01 -12.44 -17.59
C LYS A 39 22.57 -11.97 -17.85
N HIS A 40 21.63 -12.25 -16.97
CA HIS A 40 20.22 -11.88 -17.09
C HIS A 40 19.85 -10.56 -16.39
N TYR A 41 20.75 -9.99 -15.57
CA TYR A 41 20.50 -8.74 -14.82
C TYR A 41 21.30 -7.55 -15.36
N LYS A 42 21.24 -7.33 -16.67
CA LYS A 42 21.73 -6.08 -17.24
C LYS A 42 20.88 -4.89 -16.79
N ALA A 43 21.48 -3.70 -16.77
CA ALA A 43 20.78 -2.49 -16.35
C ALA A 43 19.51 -2.20 -17.16
N ASP A 44 19.41 -2.72 -18.38
CA ASP A 44 18.28 -2.50 -19.29
C ASP A 44 17.20 -3.57 -19.21
N ASP A 45 17.46 -4.71 -18.53
CA ASP A 45 16.55 -5.84 -18.42
C ASP A 45 15.69 -5.78 -17.14
N ASN A 46 14.67 -6.64 -17.06
CA ASN A 46 13.81 -6.87 -15.87
C ASN A 46 12.89 -5.71 -15.47
N TRP A 47 12.51 -4.89 -16.43
CA TRP A 47 11.42 -3.94 -16.27
C TRP A 47 10.08 -4.68 -16.36
N PHE A 48 9.11 -4.22 -15.58
CA PHE A 48 7.73 -4.69 -15.68
C PHE A 48 6.75 -3.53 -15.61
N ILE A 49 5.60 -3.74 -16.21
CA ILE A 49 4.42 -2.88 -16.12
C ILE A 49 3.30 -3.73 -15.57
N GLY A 50 2.55 -3.22 -14.60
CA GLY A 50 1.42 -3.90 -14.00
C GLY A 50 0.15 -3.05 -14.07
N ILE A 51 -0.97 -3.73 -14.33
CA ILE A 51 -2.32 -3.17 -14.22
C ILE A 51 -3.07 -4.05 -13.24
N GLN A 52 -3.69 -3.44 -12.24
CA GLN A 52 -4.38 -4.16 -11.18
C GLN A 52 -5.76 -3.56 -10.93
N ALA A 53 -6.71 -4.41 -10.60
CA ALA A 53 -8.05 -4.02 -10.16
C ALA A 53 -8.43 -4.81 -8.91
N GLY A 54 -9.18 -4.18 -8.01
CA GLY A 54 -9.54 -4.85 -6.77
C GLY A 54 -10.45 -4.03 -5.89
N ALA A 55 -10.33 -4.24 -4.61
CA ALA A 55 -11.12 -3.57 -3.59
C ALA A 55 -10.26 -3.13 -2.42
N ASN A 56 -10.61 -1.99 -1.88
CA ASN A 56 -10.06 -1.47 -0.63
C ASN A 56 -11.13 -1.47 0.47
N HIS A 57 -10.68 -1.53 1.71
CA HIS A 57 -11.50 -1.51 2.90
C HIS A 57 -10.95 -0.51 3.90
N SER A 58 -11.76 0.47 4.29
CA SER A 58 -11.37 1.47 5.29
C SER A 58 -11.35 0.84 6.69
N LEU A 59 -10.27 1.08 7.43
CA LEU A 59 -10.04 0.60 8.79
C LEU A 59 -9.94 1.78 9.78
N SER A 60 -10.44 2.96 9.38
CA SER A 60 -10.49 4.13 10.25
C SER A 60 -11.38 3.88 11.48
N GLU A 61 -11.18 4.68 12.54
CA GLU A 61 -11.83 4.47 13.84
C GLU A 61 -13.35 4.30 13.74
N ASN A 62 -14.00 5.17 12.99
CA ASN A 62 -15.45 5.14 12.84
C ASN A 62 -15.93 4.11 11.80
N SER A 63 -15.08 3.79 10.80
CA SER A 63 -15.41 2.83 9.73
C SER A 63 -15.58 1.41 10.25
N ARG A 64 -14.91 1.02 11.33
CA ARG A 64 -15.06 -0.31 11.97
C ARG A 64 -16.49 -0.60 12.46
N PHE A 65 -17.28 0.43 12.74
CA PHE A 65 -18.70 0.28 13.13
C PHE A 65 -19.64 0.20 11.93
N GLY A 66 -19.13 0.38 10.70
CA GLY A 66 -19.87 0.16 9.48
C GLY A 66 -19.95 -1.32 9.08
N SER A 67 -20.90 -1.68 8.23
CA SER A 67 -20.94 -3.03 7.67
C SER A 67 -19.76 -3.25 6.69
N PHE A 68 -19.18 -4.45 6.67
CA PHE A 68 -18.05 -4.79 5.81
C PHE A 68 -18.28 -4.41 4.34
N GLY A 69 -19.43 -4.78 3.78
CA GLY A 69 -19.75 -4.47 2.40
C GLY A 69 -19.93 -2.96 2.11
N ALA A 70 -20.39 -2.18 3.12
CA ALA A 70 -20.52 -0.74 2.96
C ALA A 70 -19.14 -0.04 2.95
N MET A 71 -18.17 -0.56 3.70
CA MET A 71 -16.82 0.02 3.81
C MET A 71 -15.86 -0.46 2.72
N THR A 72 -16.25 -1.48 1.93
CA THR A 72 -15.44 -2.02 0.83
C THR A 72 -15.80 -1.34 -0.47
N ARG A 73 -14.80 -0.81 -1.19
CA ARG A 73 -14.96 -0.04 -2.43
C ARG A 73 -13.92 -0.46 -3.48
N PRO A 74 -14.24 -0.26 -4.78
CA PRO A 74 -13.33 -0.62 -5.85
C PRO A 74 -12.06 0.22 -5.87
N SER A 75 -10.98 -0.39 -6.37
CA SER A 75 -9.68 0.24 -6.62
C SER A 75 -9.10 -0.25 -7.94
N ILE A 76 -8.33 0.63 -8.61
CA ILE A 76 -7.51 0.30 -9.77
C ILE A 76 -6.12 0.86 -9.58
N ALA A 77 -5.10 0.20 -10.13
CA ALA A 77 -3.73 0.67 -10.05
C ALA A 77 -2.95 0.37 -11.33
N LEU A 78 -1.99 1.23 -11.59
CA LEU A 78 -0.96 1.08 -12.62
C LEU A 78 0.40 1.11 -11.93
N SER A 79 1.31 0.27 -12.36
CA SER A 79 2.65 0.23 -11.81
C SER A 79 3.71 0.02 -12.87
N VAL A 80 4.87 0.60 -12.61
CA VAL A 80 6.10 0.36 -13.38
C VAL A 80 7.20 0.07 -12.38
N GLY A 81 7.93 -1.00 -12.60
CA GLY A 81 8.98 -1.39 -11.71
C GLY A 81 10.11 -2.13 -12.40
N LYS A 82 11.13 -2.42 -11.61
CA LYS A 82 12.33 -3.11 -12.07
C LYS A 82 12.87 -3.99 -10.96
N TYR A 83 13.29 -5.20 -11.31
CA TYR A 83 14.10 -6.04 -10.45
C TYR A 83 15.59 -5.78 -10.71
N PHE A 84 16.34 -5.42 -9.68
CA PHE A 84 17.79 -5.21 -9.71
C PHE A 84 18.56 -6.51 -9.50
N SER A 85 17.91 -7.46 -8.84
CA SER A 85 18.40 -8.82 -8.60
C SER A 85 17.20 -9.77 -8.55
N PRO A 86 17.39 -11.11 -8.57
CA PRO A 86 16.29 -12.06 -8.38
C PRO A 86 15.48 -11.84 -7.09
N ALA A 87 16.11 -11.25 -6.08
CA ALA A 87 15.55 -11.08 -4.75
C ALA A 87 14.96 -9.67 -4.49
N ILE A 88 15.47 -8.62 -5.17
CA ILE A 88 15.18 -7.23 -4.81
C ILE A 88 14.79 -6.43 -6.05
N GLY A 89 13.70 -5.70 -5.95
CA GLY A 89 13.22 -4.76 -6.96
C GLY A 89 12.69 -3.48 -6.34
N ALA A 90 12.32 -2.55 -7.22
CA ALA A 90 11.57 -1.35 -6.84
C ALA A 90 10.45 -1.09 -7.85
N ARG A 91 9.40 -0.41 -7.38
CA ARG A 91 8.21 -0.12 -8.17
C ARG A 91 7.66 1.25 -7.81
N VAL A 92 7.20 1.98 -8.82
CA VAL A 92 6.28 3.10 -8.64
C VAL A 92 4.88 2.60 -8.97
N GLN A 93 3.92 2.82 -8.09
CA GLN A 93 2.53 2.49 -8.30
C GLN A 93 1.66 3.72 -8.12
N LEU A 94 0.76 3.95 -9.07
CA LEU A 94 -0.29 4.96 -9.02
C LEU A 94 -1.64 4.23 -8.92
N ALA A 95 -2.48 4.64 -7.98
CA ALA A 95 -3.77 4.01 -7.78
C ALA A 95 -4.87 5.03 -7.59
N TYR A 96 -6.05 4.70 -8.12
CA TYR A 96 -7.29 5.42 -7.85
C TYR A 96 -8.22 4.50 -7.06
N LEU A 97 -8.71 5.00 -5.94
CA LEU A 97 -9.58 4.27 -5.03
C LEU A 97 -10.84 5.10 -4.77
N LYS A 98 -11.98 4.43 -4.79
CA LYS A 98 -13.14 4.94 -4.09
C LYS A 98 -13.02 4.51 -2.63
N GLN A 99 -13.26 5.41 -1.70
CA GLN A 99 -13.23 5.13 -0.27
C GLN A 99 -14.61 5.37 0.35
N MET A 100 -14.86 4.71 1.47
CA MET A 100 -16.04 4.94 2.29
C MET A 100 -15.60 5.10 3.74
N SER A 101 -16.12 6.12 4.40
CA SER A 101 -15.95 6.32 5.82
C SER A 101 -17.30 6.51 6.51
N ARG A 102 -17.28 6.67 7.83
CA ARG A 102 -18.46 6.86 8.64
C ARG A 102 -18.22 8.02 9.60
N ALA A 103 -19.25 8.85 9.82
CA ALA A 103 -19.25 9.90 10.83
C ALA A 103 -19.16 9.28 12.25
N ASN A 104 -18.77 10.09 13.23
CA ASN A 104 -18.69 9.64 14.62
C ASN A 104 -20.05 9.13 15.11
N SER A 105 -20.05 8.05 15.89
CA SER A 105 -21.27 7.41 16.39
C SER A 105 -22.09 8.33 17.31
N GLU A 106 -21.43 9.16 18.12
CA GLU A 106 -22.09 10.12 19.01
C GLU A 106 -22.88 11.17 18.22
N VAL A 107 -22.30 11.67 17.11
CA VAL A 107 -22.98 12.63 16.21
C VAL A 107 -24.15 11.97 15.48
N ILE A 108 -24.02 10.72 15.07
CA ILE A 108 -25.09 9.96 14.42
C ILE A 108 -26.26 9.74 15.39
N GLU A 109 -25.97 9.41 16.66
CA GLU A 109 -26.97 9.19 17.69
C GLU A 109 -27.68 10.48 18.10
N ALA A 110 -26.93 11.59 18.15
CA ALA A 110 -27.52 12.90 18.50
C ALA A 110 -28.41 13.48 17.39
N PHE A 111 -28.06 13.21 16.11
CA PHE A 111 -28.75 13.78 14.95
C PHE A 111 -29.10 12.70 13.89
N PRO A 112 -29.88 11.66 14.23
CA PRO A 112 -30.15 10.55 13.31
C PRO A 112 -30.89 10.94 12.03
N GLU A 113 -31.70 11.99 12.08
CA GLU A 113 -32.43 12.50 10.91
C GLU A 113 -31.48 13.15 9.88
N VAL A 114 -30.39 13.78 10.34
CA VAL A 114 -29.40 14.46 9.50
C VAL A 114 -28.38 13.47 8.95
N TYR A 115 -27.79 12.66 9.82
CA TYR A 115 -26.67 11.78 9.47
C TYR A 115 -27.13 10.41 8.94
N GLY A 116 -28.34 9.96 9.25
CA GLY A 116 -28.86 8.65 8.86
C GLY A 116 -27.94 7.52 9.32
N LYS A 117 -27.37 6.76 8.37
CA LYS A 117 -26.37 5.72 8.68
C LYS A 117 -24.95 6.28 8.89
N GLY A 118 -24.76 7.57 8.67
CA GLY A 118 -23.46 8.26 8.82
C GLY A 118 -22.40 7.89 7.79
N ASN A 119 -22.68 7.03 6.83
CA ASN A 119 -21.69 6.62 5.84
C ASN A 119 -21.56 7.69 4.73
N TYR A 120 -20.31 8.01 4.34
CA TYR A 120 -20.01 8.91 3.24
C TYR A 120 -18.85 8.42 2.40
N GLY A 121 -18.91 8.71 1.10
CA GLY A 121 -17.89 8.33 0.14
C GLY A 121 -16.99 9.51 -0.22
N PHE A 122 -15.77 9.16 -0.61
CA PHE A 122 -14.81 10.08 -1.21
C PHE A 122 -13.89 9.32 -2.16
N ASN A 123 -13.13 10.06 -2.96
CA ASN A 123 -12.16 9.50 -3.86
C ASN A 123 -10.75 9.72 -3.31
N MET A 124 -9.83 8.81 -3.63
CA MET A 124 -8.45 8.94 -3.24
C MET A 124 -7.53 8.57 -4.40
N PHE A 125 -6.54 9.39 -4.64
CA PHE A 125 -5.44 9.11 -5.55
C PHE A 125 -4.18 8.86 -4.75
N ASN A 126 -3.48 7.76 -5.05
CA ASN A 126 -2.28 7.34 -4.34
C ASN A 126 -1.10 7.27 -5.28
N GLY A 127 0.06 7.67 -4.78
CA GLY A 127 1.35 7.46 -5.43
C GLY A 127 2.33 6.84 -4.43
N TYR A 128 2.87 5.66 -4.74
CA TYR A 128 3.80 4.93 -3.88
C TYR A 128 5.10 4.62 -4.59
N LEU A 129 6.18 4.68 -3.84
CA LEU A 129 7.45 4.07 -4.16
C LEU A 129 7.62 2.85 -3.26
N ASP A 130 7.72 1.67 -3.87
CA ASP A 130 7.82 0.39 -3.18
C ASP A 130 9.19 -0.24 -3.36
N GLY A 131 9.73 -0.82 -2.29
CA GLY A 131 10.71 -1.89 -2.33
C GLY A 131 10.01 -3.24 -2.45
N LEU A 132 10.47 -4.06 -3.36
CA LEU A 132 9.98 -5.40 -3.63
C LEU A 132 11.01 -6.43 -3.19
N PHE A 133 10.60 -7.38 -2.38
CA PHE A 133 11.46 -8.41 -1.79
C PHE A 133 10.90 -9.79 -2.15
N ASN A 134 11.49 -10.46 -3.14
CA ASN A 134 11.09 -11.82 -3.48
C ASN A 134 11.51 -12.77 -2.36
N LEU A 135 10.55 -13.14 -1.50
CA LEU A 135 10.80 -13.92 -0.30
C LEU A 135 11.29 -15.33 -0.64
N HIS A 136 10.82 -15.89 -1.77
CA HIS A 136 11.30 -17.18 -2.21
C HIS A 136 12.80 -17.14 -2.50
N ASN A 137 13.25 -16.17 -3.30
CA ASN A 137 14.65 -16.05 -3.71
C ASN A 137 15.59 -15.51 -2.59
N ILE A 138 15.01 -14.97 -1.50
CA ILE A 138 15.77 -14.57 -0.31
C ILE A 138 16.05 -15.78 0.60
N PHE A 139 15.05 -16.67 0.76
CA PHE A 139 15.13 -17.77 1.74
C PHE A 139 15.43 -19.14 1.13
N ALA A 140 15.28 -19.30 -0.18
CA ALA A 140 15.56 -20.53 -0.91
C ALA A 140 16.59 -20.27 -2.02
N GLN A 141 17.14 -21.36 -2.56
CA GLN A 141 18.01 -21.25 -3.72
C GLN A 141 17.21 -20.77 -4.93
N TYR A 142 17.78 -19.84 -5.70
CA TYR A 142 17.18 -19.36 -6.95
C TYR A 142 17.00 -20.50 -7.96
N ASP A 143 15.78 -20.64 -8.49
CA ASP A 143 15.41 -21.62 -9.49
C ASP A 143 14.59 -20.91 -10.57
N GLU A 144 15.01 -21.04 -11.82
CA GLU A 144 14.38 -20.41 -13.00
C GLU A 144 13.04 -21.05 -13.36
N ASP A 145 12.79 -22.30 -12.94
CA ASP A 145 11.58 -23.07 -13.27
C ASP A 145 10.40 -22.79 -12.32
N ILE A 146 10.63 -22.00 -11.27
CA ILE A 146 9.59 -21.69 -10.29
C ILE A 146 8.60 -20.69 -10.86
N ARG A 147 7.37 -21.15 -11.02
CA ARG A 147 6.25 -20.33 -11.52
C ARG A 147 5.54 -19.52 -10.45
N PHE A 148 5.68 -19.87 -9.19
CA PHE A 148 5.00 -19.20 -8.08
C PHE A 148 6.00 -18.50 -7.17
N ASN A 149 5.80 -17.20 -6.99
CA ASN A 149 6.65 -16.36 -6.15
C ASN A 149 5.82 -15.55 -5.16
N VAL A 150 6.36 -15.39 -3.95
CA VAL A 150 5.82 -14.49 -2.93
C VAL A 150 6.75 -13.30 -2.79
N VAL A 151 6.22 -12.10 -2.96
CA VAL A 151 6.96 -10.85 -2.88
C VAL A 151 6.46 -10.04 -1.69
N GLY A 152 7.34 -9.72 -0.78
CA GLY A 152 7.11 -8.73 0.28
C GLY A 152 7.17 -7.32 -0.30
N ILE A 153 6.28 -6.45 0.14
CA ILE A 153 6.19 -5.05 -0.27
C ILE A 153 6.38 -4.16 0.94
N LEU A 154 7.30 -3.20 0.84
CA LEU A 154 7.43 -2.09 1.78
C LEU A 154 7.50 -0.80 0.98
N GLY A 155 6.59 0.13 1.25
CA GLY A 155 6.48 1.34 0.47
C GLY A 155 6.19 2.59 1.29
N MET A 156 6.50 3.72 0.68
CA MET A 156 6.13 5.04 1.15
C MET A 156 5.55 5.86 0.01
N GLY A 157 4.66 6.78 0.32
CA GLY A 157 4.02 7.56 -0.71
C GLY A 157 3.11 8.65 -0.18
N PHE A 158 2.22 9.09 -1.05
CA PHE A 158 1.25 10.14 -0.75
C PHE A 158 -0.14 9.69 -1.18
N ASN A 159 -1.11 10.02 -0.33
CA ASN A 159 -2.54 9.86 -0.59
C ASN A 159 -3.17 11.24 -0.71
N SER A 160 -3.93 11.47 -1.77
CA SER A 160 -4.71 12.69 -1.95
C SER A 160 -6.20 12.36 -1.94
N SER A 161 -6.93 12.85 -0.95
CA SER A 161 -8.37 12.68 -0.78
C SER A 161 -9.13 13.85 -1.41
N PHE A 162 -10.21 13.55 -2.13
CA PHE A 162 -11.02 14.56 -2.83
C PHE A 162 -12.40 14.03 -3.18
N GLY A 163 -13.29 14.93 -3.60
CA GLY A 163 -14.63 14.59 -4.13
C GLY A 163 -15.49 13.86 -3.10
N PHE A 164 -15.60 14.44 -1.91
CA PHE A 164 -16.49 13.97 -0.87
C PHE A 164 -17.96 14.08 -1.29
N ASP A 165 -18.80 13.16 -0.83
CA ASP A 165 -20.24 13.16 -1.08
C ASP A 165 -20.87 14.51 -0.67
N ASP A 166 -21.80 15.05 -1.48
CA ASP A 166 -22.42 16.36 -1.22
C ASP A 166 -23.20 16.43 0.09
N LYS A 167 -23.75 15.30 0.55
CA LYS A 167 -24.42 15.22 1.85
C LYS A 167 -23.51 15.61 3.03
N VAL A 168 -22.19 15.42 2.91
CA VAL A 168 -21.23 15.82 3.95
C VAL A 168 -21.20 17.33 4.13
N LYS A 169 -21.38 18.09 3.04
CA LYS A 169 -21.47 19.55 3.06
C LYS A 169 -22.74 20.06 3.76
N GLU A 170 -23.79 19.25 3.75
CA GLU A 170 -25.03 19.54 4.48
C GLU A 170 -24.85 19.28 5.98
N TRP A 171 -24.10 18.23 6.33
CA TRP A 171 -23.78 17.90 7.71
C TRP A 171 -22.95 18.99 8.40
N ASP A 172 -22.04 19.63 7.67
CA ASP A 172 -21.19 20.71 8.16
C ASP A 172 -21.99 21.99 8.59
N LYS A 173 -23.21 22.12 8.11
CA LYS A 173 -24.08 23.27 8.43
C LYS A 173 -24.91 23.10 9.71
N SER A 174 -24.93 21.92 10.30
CA SER A 174 -25.88 21.54 11.34
C SER A 174 -25.32 21.38 12.76
N PRO A 175 -24.01 21.32 13.03
CA PRO A 175 -23.55 21.01 14.37
C PRO A 175 -23.67 22.21 15.32
N SER A 176 -24.18 21.91 16.52
CA SER A 176 -23.99 22.76 17.68
C SER A 176 -22.49 22.86 18.01
N GLU A 177 -22.05 23.89 18.73
CA GLU A 177 -20.66 24.09 19.15
C GLU A 177 -20.06 22.86 19.86
N GLU A 178 -20.89 22.07 20.53
CA GLU A 178 -20.53 20.84 21.22
C GLU A 178 -19.97 19.74 20.27
N PHE A 179 -20.46 19.68 19.03
CA PHE A 179 -20.05 18.68 18.03
C PHE A 179 -19.09 19.23 16.98
N ALA A 180 -18.63 20.46 17.11
CA ALA A 180 -17.64 21.07 16.22
C ALA A 180 -16.36 20.22 16.03
N PRO A 181 -15.84 19.50 17.05
CA PRO A 181 -14.67 18.62 16.87
C PRO A 181 -14.88 17.44 15.91
N TYR A 182 -16.12 17.08 15.65
CA TYR A 182 -16.49 15.94 14.80
C TYR A 182 -16.83 16.32 13.35
N GLN A 183 -16.62 17.59 12.98
CA GLN A 183 -16.86 18.06 11.62
C GLN A 183 -15.98 17.35 10.59
N ILE A 184 -16.57 17.05 9.44
CA ILE A 184 -15.89 16.39 8.32
C ILE A 184 -15.41 17.46 7.35
N SER A 185 -14.09 17.64 7.26
CA SER A 185 -13.51 18.55 6.25
C SER A 185 -13.62 17.92 4.85
N THR A 186 -14.22 18.65 3.93
CA THR A 186 -14.35 18.24 2.51
C THR A 186 -13.23 18.80 1.62
N ASP A 187 -12.24 19.46 2.21
CA ASP A 187 -11.09 20.00 1.50
C ASP A 187 -10.25 18.90 0.87
N ASN A 188 -9.75 19.17 -0.33
CA ASN A 188 -8.75 18.32 -0.95
C ASN A 188 -7.44 18.41 -0.17
N LYS A 189 -6.99 17.29 0.36
CA LYS A 189 -5.75 17.23 1.17
C LYS A 189 -4.88 16.06 0.72
N THR A 190 -3.57 16.27 0.84
CA THR A 190 -2.58 15.24 0.54
C THR A 190 -1.82 14.90 1.81
N PHE A 191 -1.66 13.60 2.05
CA PHE A 191 -1.07 13.05 3.26
C PHE A 191 0.06 12.09 2.90
N PHE A 192 1.07 12.05 3.75
CA PHE A 192 2.10 11.02 3.68
C PHE A 192 1.52 9.68 4.14
N SER A 193 1.96 8.60 3.48
CA SER A 193 1.51 7.25 3.79
C SER A 193 2.66 6.25 3.73
N LEU A 194 2.57 5.25 4.60
CA LEU A 194 3.42 4.07 4.58
C LEU A 194 2.58 2.86 4.24
N ARG A 195 3.16 1.90 3.52
CA ARG A 195 2.50 0.63 3.27
C ARG A 195 3.41 -0.57 3.44
N ALA A 196 2.80 -1.69 3.82
CA ALA A 196 3.41 -3.00 3.83
C ALA A 196 2.42 -4.01 3.24
N GLY A 197 2.93 -5.05 2.58
CA GLY A 197 2.04 -6.04 1.96
C GLY A 197 2.77 -7.26 1.42
N LEU A 198 1.96 -8.14 0.85
CA LEU A 198 2.41 -9.34 0.15
C LEU A 198 1.77 -9.37 -1.23
N GLN A 199 2.54 -9.82 -2.20
CA GLN A 199 2.09 -10.09 -3.56
C GLN A 199 2.43 -11.54 -3.91
N PHE A 200 1.44 -12.26 -4.39
CA PHE A 200 1.54 -13.63 -4.85
C PHE A 200 1.52 -13.61 -6.38
N ASN A 201 2.64 -13.96 -7.00
CA ASN A 201 2.79 -13.95 -8.45
C ASN A 201 2.75 -15.38 -8.98
N TYR A 202 2.03 -15.57 -10.06
CA TYR A 202 2.04 -16.81 -10.83
C TYR A 202 2.41 -16.52 -12.27
N MET A 203 3.53 -17.08 -12.72
CA MET A 203 4.05 -16.93 -14.08
C MET A 203 3.22 -17.76 -15.05
N LEU A 204 2.51 -17.10 -15.96
CA LEU A 204 1.81 -17.75 -17.07
C LEU A 204 2.74 -18.03 -18.25
N SER A 205 3.64 -17.07 -18.52
CA SER A 205 4.67 -17.15 -19.56
C SER A 205 5.86 -16.29 -19.17
N ASN A 206 6.94 -16.32 -19.96
CA ASN A 206 8.12 -15.51 -19.74
C ASN A 206 7.87 -13.98 -19.79
N ALA A 207 6.69 -13.58 -20.26
CA ALA A 207 6.34 -12.17 -20.43
C ALA A 207 5.05 -11.77 -19.67
N LEU A 208 4.36 -12.71 -19.05
CA LEU A 208 3.05 -12.47 -18.43
C LEU A 208 2.91 -13.21 -17.12
N ASP A 209 2.64 -12.45 -16.06
CA ASP A 209 2.34 -12.94 -14.73
C ASP A 209 0.93 -12.51 -14.32
N ILE A 210 0.25 -13.37 -13.56
CA ILE A 210 -0.93 -12.98 -12.77
C ILE A 210 -0.47 -12.77 -11.33
N ASN A 211 -0.95 -11.71 -10.71
CA ASN A 211 -0.63 -11.42 -9.32
C ASN A 211 -1.87 -11.14 -8.47
N LEU A 212 -1.81 -11.56 -7.21
CA LEU A 212 -2.74 -11.18 -6.15
C LEU A 212 -1.95 -10.40 -5.10
N GLU A 213 -2.28 -9.14 -4.93
CA GLU A 213 -1.62 -8.24 -3.98
C GLU A 213 -2.54 -7.89 -2.82
N ALA A 214 -2.03 -7.98 -1.60
CA ALA A 214 -2.70 -7.52 -0.39
C ALA A 214 -1.80 -6.55 0.35
N THR A 215 -2.25 -5.30 0.54
CA THR A 215 -1.50 -4.24 1.23
C THR A 215 -2.28 -3.63 2.37
N PHE A 216 -1.56 -3.34 3.44
CA PHE A 216 -2.01 -2.51 4.56
C PHE A 216 -1.32 -1.15 4.46
N ASN A 217 -2.11 -0.09 4.53
CA ASN A 217 -1.66 1.28 4.33
C ASN A 217 -1.96 2.09 5.58
N ALA A 218 -0.94 2.76 6.13
CA ALA A 218 -1.06 3.67 7.26
C ALA A 218 -0.88 5.10 6.76
N THR A 219 -1.80 5.99 7.09
CA THR A 219 -1.84 7.38 6.64
C THR A 219 -2.24 8.30 7.78
N ASP A 220 -2.19 9.61 7.55
CA ASP A 220 -2.67 10.60 8.54
C ASP A 220 -4.16 10.39 8.81
N ASP A 221 -4.58 10.60 10.06
CA ASP A 221 -5.96 10.45 10.52
C ASP A 221 -6.96 11.29 9.70
N ALA A 222 -6.55 12.47 9.25
CA ALA A 222 -7.40 13.37 8.48
C ALA A 222 -7.65 12.93 7.02
N PHE A 223 -7.18 11.75 6.56
CA PHE A 223 -7.33 11.32 5.17
C PHE A 223 -8.80 11.12 4.76
N ASN A 224 -9.65 10.79 5.71
CA ASN A 224 -11.09 10.60 5.55
C ASN A 224 -11.92 11.87 5.81
N GLY A 225 -11.26 13.01 6.06
CA GLY A 225 -11.89 14.29 6.36
C GLY A 225 -12.17 14.54 7.85
N THR A 226 -12.01 13.54 8.71
CA THR A 226 -12.19 13.67 10.17
C THR A 226 -10.85 13.61 10.88
N ARG A 227 -10.74 14.32 11.99
CA ARG A 227 -9.64 14.15 12.95
C ARG A 227 -10.22 13.75 14.28
N TYR A 228 -9.73 12.66 14.82
CA TYR A 228 -10.12 12.17 16.13
C TYR A 228 -8.87 11.89 16.97
N ASP A 229 -8.95 11.06 17.98
CA ASP A 229 -7.94 10.87 19.03
C ASP A 229 -6.59 10.30 18.52
N ARG A 230 -6.56 9.65 17.36
CA ARG A 230 -5.37 9.00 16.80
C ARG A 230 -4.68 9.88 15.75
N LYS A 231 -3.35 9.73 15.65
CA LYS A 231 -2.55 10.42 14.63
C LYS A 231 -2.49 9.67 13.29
N TRP A 232 -2.86 8.40 13.27
CA TRP A 232 -2.75 7.51 12.12
C TRP A 232 -4.00 6.68 11.97
N ASP A 233 -4.51 6.68 10.77
CA ASP A 233 -5.56 5.80 10.29
C ASP A 233 -5.01 4.81 9.27
N SER A 234 -5.83 3.83 8.88
CA SER A 234 -5.40 2.79 7.96
C SER A 234 -6.51 2.33 7.03
N TYR A 235 -6.10 1.72 5.92
CA TYR A 235 -6.97 0.96 5.03
C TYR A 235 -6.21 -0.24 4.46
N ALA A 236 -6.94 -1.31 4.18
CA ALA A 236 -6.43 -2.48 3.48
C ALA A 236 -6.85 -2.43 2.01
N ASN A 237 -6.00 -2.96 1.13
CA ASN A 237 -6.28 -3.05 -0.29
C ASN A 237 -5.92 -4.45 -0.80
N VAL A 238 -6.82 -5.07 -1.57
CA VAL A 238 -6.61 -6.37 -2.21
C VAL A 238 -6.86 -6.19 -3.69
N MET A 239 -5.85 -6.48 -4.51
CA MET A 239 -5.89 -6.29 -5.96
C MET A 239 -5.42 -7.53 -6.70
N LEU A 240 -6.02 -7.75 -7.86
CA LEU A 240 -5.65 -8.77 -8.85
C LEU A 240 -5.13 -8.04 -10.10
N GLY A 241 -4.04 -8.53 -10.65
CA GLY A 241 -3.41 -7.96 -11.85
C GLY A 241 -2.79 -9.01 -12.73
#